data_774caf0957538d81ec365c41f992a79f
#
_entry.id   774caf0957538d81ec365c41f992a79f
#
_cell.length_a   1.000
_cell.length_b   1.000
_cell.length_c   1.000
_cell.angle_alpha   90.00
_cell.angle_beta   90.00
_cell.angle_gamma   90.00
#
_symmetry.space_group_name_H-M   'P 1'
#
loop_
_entity.id
_entity.type
_entity.pdbx_description
1 polymer ?
#
loop_
_entity_poly.entity_id
_entity_poly.type
_entity_poly.pdbx_seq_one_letter_code
_entity_poly.pdbx_strand_id
1 'polypeptide(L)'
;MKILKDINFIIITLLIAIFLPLIADSVFNEGKKSVRIYYSETLDKFLLQGYDEVKKEPFFKVGLDNNISLDEFMENLPFKFYSYLLSKNIFPDQFKEWANAEKIRANSQNLNIKPDMFNQKQIPLFTVFESRPKYLKLKFNEFGIRNAKNGLEFINFDTLKLDQNMSIKFNQALSGAGFKFPFKQVYSNPNTKKPFDEGVFLIDDKDEIYHLKMVESKAIAVPTGIKNDSVSFMLITENERKEFYGALVDKDGVKLISYDNYRLIDLVSDDYRPQSSKFQLAITPLSKVVTIENDAGVKAFKLDDNYRVTDRFEYVFDSYGQYESIKSMLFAFEIKKEDGYAYKFGFFEFSSKALFVNIICFIFITFRFRKDRAILRSFVVLLTGIYGFIAAFLA
;
A
#
# COMPACT_ATOMS: atom_id res chain seq x y z
N MET A 1 -23.74 39.86 21.02
CA MET A 1 -23.88 38.69 21.93
C MET A 1 -24.43 37.44 21.26
N LYS A 2 -25.46 37.55 20.38
CA LYS A 2 -26.06 36.38 19.68
C LYS A 2 -25.11 35.72 18.68
N ILE A 3 -24.45 36.50 17.82
CA ILE A 3 -23.48 36.00 16.81
C ILE A 3 -22.29 35.29 17.48
N LEU A 4 -21.79 35.82 18.60
CA LEU A 4 -20.66 35.23 19.32
C LEU A 4 -20.98 33.84 19.86
N LYS A 5 -22.20 33.61 20.33
CA LYS A 5 -22.65 32.28 20.79
C LYS A 5 -22.84 31.31 19.63
N ASP A 6 -23.26 31.78 18.47
CA ASP A 6 -23.41 30.93 17.29
C ASP A 6 -22.05 30.54 16.71
N ILE A 7 -21.08 31.45 16.70
CA ILE A 7 -19.68 31.15 16.38
C ILE A 7 -19.09 30.15 17.35
N ASN A 8 -19.28 30.34 18.66
CA ASN A 8 -18.80 29.42 19.69
C ASN A 8 -19.38 28.02 19.50
N PHE A 9 -20.67 27.91 19.19
CA PHE A 9 -21.32 26.64 18.90
C PHE A 9 -20.69 25.91 17.72
N ILE A 10 -20.41 26.62 16.62
CA ILE A 10 -19.76 26.04 15.43
C ILE A 10 -18.32 25.58 15.76
N ILE A 11 -17.55 26.39 16.49
CA ILE A 11 -16.20 26.04 16.92
C ILE A 11 -16.20 24.78 17.78
N ILE A 12 -17.08 24.72 18.78
CA ILE A 12 -17.22 23.54 19.66
C ILE A 12 -17.62 22.30 18.83
N THR A 13 -18.53 22.44 17.87
CA THR A 13 -18.91 21.33 16.99
C THR A 13 -17.71 20.79 16.20
N LEU A 14 -16.89 21.68 15.64
CA LEU A 14 -15.67 21.30 14.92
C LEU A 14 -14.63 20.62 15.83
N LEU A 15 -14.43 21.13 17.03
CA LEU A 15 -13.54 20.51 18.01
C LEU A 15 -14.00 19.11 18.39
N ILE A 16 -15.31 18.95 18.65
CA ILE A 16 -15.89 17.62 18.96
C ILE A 16 -15.75 16.69 17.76
N ALA A 17 -15.96 17.15 16.54
CA ALA A 17 -15.81 16.35 15.33
C ALA A 17 -14.36 15.86 15.10
N ILE A 18 -13.36 16.58 15.61
CA ILE A 18 -11.95 16.17 15.56
C ILE A 18 -11.62 15.21 16.71
N PHE A 19 -11.97 15.58 17.94
CA PHE A 19 -11.48 14.87 19.12
C PHE A 19 -12.33 13.66 19.52
N LEU A 20 -13.65 13.70 19.32
CA LEU A 20 -14.53 12.61 19.77
C LEU A 20 -14.23 11.27 19.05
N PRO A 21 -14.04 11.22 17.72
CA PRO A 21 -13.62 9.98 17.05
C PRO A 21 -12.25 9.49 17.55
N LEU A 22 -11.29 10.38 17.74
CA LEU A 22 -9.96 10.03 18.25
C LEU A 22 -10.01 9.43 19.65
N ILE A 23 -10.81 10.02 20.53
CA ILE A 23 -11.03 9.49 21.90
C ILE A 23 -11.74 8.13 21.81
N ALA A 24 -12.78 8.02 20.99
CA ALA A 24 -13.48 6.75 20.81
C ALA A 24 -12.53 5.67 20.28
N ASP A 25 -11.69 5.97 19.30
CA ASP A 25 -10.68 5.05 18.80
C ASP A 25 -9.66 4.66 19.89
N SER A 26 -9.23 5.60 20.72
CA SER A 26 -8.27 5.31 21.80
C SER A 26 -8.83 4.44 22.92
N VAL A 27 -10.15 4.49 23.14
CA VAL A 27 -10.82 3.77 24.23
C VAL A 27 -11.41 2.43 23.76
N PHE A 28 -12.00 2.40 22.57
CA PHE A 28 -12.79 1.26 22.09
C PHE A 28 -12.11 0.49 20.94
N ASN A 29 -11.10 1.08 20.29
CA ASN A 29 -10.37 0.36 19.27
C ASN A 29 -9.30 -0.50 19.96
N GLU A 30 -9.60 -1.79 20.10
CA GLU A 30 -8.68 -2.80 20.67
C GLU A 30 -7.41 -3.03 19.83
N GLY A 31 -7.06 -2.09 18.94
CA GLY A 31 -5.96 -2.23 18.00
C GLY A 31 -6.30 -3.14 16.81
N LYS A 32 -5.74 -2.84 15.66
CA LYS A 32 -5.86 -3.75 14.51
C LYS A 32 -5.16 -5.05 14.87
N LYS A 33 -5.93 -6.13 15.06
CA LYS A 33 -5.35 -7.48 15.18
C LYS A 33 -4.50 -7.71 13.93
N SER A 34 -3.19 -7.77 14.11
CA SER A 34 -2.26 -8.03 13.01
C SER A 34 -1.94 -9.51 13.00
N VAL A 35 -2.46 -10.21 12.00
CA VAL A 35 -2.12 -11.61 11.78
C VAL A 35 -1.36 -11.71 10.46
N ARG A 36 -0.25 -12.43 10.49
CA ARG A 36 0.54 -12.74 9.29
C ARG A 36 0.39 -14.22 8.99
N ILE A 37 0.16 -14.51 7.72
CA ILE A 37 0.04 -15.88 7.24
C ILE A 37 1.28 -16.21 6.41
N TYR A 38 1.86 -17.38 6.67
CA TYR A 38 2.99 -17.92 5.94
C TYR A 38 2.64 -19.31 5.44
N TYR A 39 3.31 -19.76 4.41
CA TYR A 39 3.24 -21.13 3.97
C TYR A 39 4.51 -21.88 4.39
N SER A 40 4.34 -23.03 5.01
CA SER A 40 5.42 -23.92 5.41
C SER A 40 5.66 -24.96 4.33
N GLU A 41 6.82 -24.92 3.73
CA GLU A 41 7.28 -25.95 2.79
C GLU A 41 7.59 -27.26 3.52
N THR A 42 7.86 -27.20 4.83
CA THR A 42 8.13 -28.36 5.68
C THR A 42 6.86 -29.16 5.95
N LEU A 43 5.76 -28.47 6.27
CA LEU A 43 4.49 -29.09 6.67
C LEU A 43 3.47 -29.17 5.54
N ASP A 44 3.72 -28.48 4.43
CA ASP A 44 2.76 -28.26 3.33
C ASP A 44 1.43 -27.66 3.84
N LYS A 45 1.54 -26.65 4.74
CA LYS A 45 0.41 -26.01 5.43
C LYS A 45 0.65 -24.53 5.67
N PHE A 46 -0.45 -23.78 5.85
CA PHE A 46 -0.38 -22.40 6.30
C PHE A 46 -0.11 -22.30 7.79
N LEU A 47 0.77 -21.37 8.15
CA LEU A 47 1.11 -21.01 9.52
C LEU A 47 0.69 -19.58 9.81
N LEU A 48 0.23 -19.36 11.03
CA LEU A 48 -0.21 -18.06 11.53
C LEU A 48 0.78 -17.53 12.57
N GLN A 49 1.05 -16.23 12.48
CA GLN A 49 1.69 -15.45 13.51
C GLN A 49 0.79 -14.27 13.85
N GLY A 50 0.41 -14.12 15.09
CA GLY A 50 -0.39 -12.98 15.54
C GLY A 50 0.00 -12.54 16.93
N TYR A 51 -0.77 -11.58 17.49
CA TYR A 51 -0.59 -11.09 18.84
C TYR A 51 -1.92 -11.19 19.59
N ASP A 52 -1.91 -11.80 20.77
CA ASP A 52 -3.06 -11.88 21.67
C ASP A 52 -3.08 -10.65 22.56
N GLU A 53 -4.01 -9.75 22.32
CA GLU A 53 -4.13 -8.49 23.06
C GLU A 53 -4.54 -8.69 24.53
N VAL A 54 -5.23 -9.78 24.85
CA VAL A 54 -5.67 -10.11 26.21
C VAL A 54 -4.50 -10.62 27.03
N LYS A 55 -3.75 -11.56 26.48
CA LYS A 55 -2.57 -12.15 27.15
C LYS A 55 -1.32 -11.30 26.98
N LYS A 56 -1.34 -10.33 26.05
CA LYS A 56 -0.19 -9.48 25.67
C LYS A 56 1.03 -10.29 25.24
N GLU A 57 0.81 -11.36 24.48
CA GLU A 57 1.87 -12.24 23.98
C GLU A 57 1.63 -12.60 22.50
N PRO A 58 2.71 -12.88 21.73
CA PRO A 58 2.56 -13.42 20.39
C PRO A 58 2.04 -14.85 20.43
N PHE A 59 1.24 -15.22 19.43
CA PHE A 59 0.84 -16.60 19.21
C PHE A 59 1.29 -17.12 17.87
N PHE A 60 1.53 -18.42 17.80
CA PHE A 60 1.92 -19.12 16.58
C PHE A 60 1.04 -20.37 16.42
N LYS A 61 0.54 -20.60 15.20
CA LYS A 61 -0.36 -21.72 14.93
C LYS A 61 -0.04 -22.38 13.60
N VAL A 62 -0.34 -23.66 13.49
CA VAL A 62 -0.49 -24.39 12.23
C VAL A 62 -1.98 -24.50 11.94
N GLY A 63 -2.42 -23.90 10.84
CA GLY A 63 -3.86 -23.73 10.58
C GLY A 63 -4.52 -22.83 11.64
N LEU A 64 -5.79 -23.08 11.95
CA LEU A 64 -6.54 -22.27 12.92
C LEU A 64 -6.38 -22.76 14.36
N ASP A 65 -6.19 -24.08 14.58
CA ASP A 65 -6.43 -24.71 15.88
C ASP A 65 -5.15 -25.15 16.61
N ASN A 66 -4.08 -25.47 15.90
CA ASN A 66 -2.87 -26.04 16.51
C ASN A 66 -1.87 -24.96 16.93
N ASN A 67 -1.79 -24.66 18.22
CA ASN A 67 -0.75 -23.79 18.77
C ASN A 67 0.60 -24.51 18.72
N ILE A 68 1.64 -23.76 18.35
CA ILE A 68 3.03 -24.23 18.34
C ILE A 68 3.92 -23.19 19.04
N SER A 69 5.09 -23.63 19.48
CA SER A 69 6.11 -22.74 20.04
C SER A 69 6.74 -21.84 18.97
N LEU A 70 7.45 -20.78 19.39
CA LEU A 70 8.23 -19.95 18.49
C LEU A 70 9.31 -20.74 17.77
N ASP A 71 9.98 -21.67 18.48
CA ASP A 71 11.05 -22.48 17.89
C ASP A 71 10.49 -23.41 16.79
N GLU A 72 9.40 -24.11 17.07
CA GLU A 72 8.69 -24.92 16.08
C GLU A 72 8.21 -24.09 14.89
N PHE A 73 7.71 -22.86 15.13
CA PHE A 73 7.31 -21.95 14.08
C PHE A 73 8.48 -21.57 13.17
N MET A 74 9.64 -21.26 13.75
CA MET A 74 10.84 -20.92 12.98
C MET A 74 11.40 -22.10 12.20
N GLU A 75 11.44 -23.28 12.81
CA GLU A 75 11.92 -24.52 12.18
C GLU A 75 11.04 -24.94 10.99
N ASN A 76 9.73 -24.70 11.09
CA ASN A 76 8.77 -25.00 10.02
C ASN A 76 8.70 -23.94 8.91
N LEU A 77 9.47 -22.83 9.00
CA LEU A 77 9.60 -21.80 7.98
C LEU A 77 11.07 -21.59 7.57
N PRO A 78 11.72 -22.62 7.02
CA PRO A 78 13.18 -22.61 6.83
C PRO A 78 13.64 -21.51 5.86
N PHE A 79 12.90 -21.19 4.82
CA PHE A 79 13.29 -20.14 3.88
C PHE A 79 13.04 -18.73 4.41
N LYS A 80 12.22 -18.57 5.43
CA LYS A 80 12.02 -17.30 6.13
C LYS A 80 13.09 -17.06 7.20
N PHE A 81 13.39 -18.08 7.99
CA PHE A 81 14.32 -18.04 9.12
C PHE A 81 15.68 -18.67 8.80
N TYR A 82 16.04 -18.77 7.50
CA TYR A 82 17.25 -19.45 7.03
C TYR A 82 18.52 -18.99 7.74
N SER A 83 18.67 -17.67 8.00
CA SER A 83 19.88 -17.15 8.66
C SER A 83 20.04 -17.71 10.08
N TYR A 84 18.95 -17.79 10.83
CA TYR A 84 18.94 -18.38 12.19
C TYR A 84 19.22 -19.87 12.14
N LEU A 85 18.48 -20.61 11.31
CA LEU A 85 18.59 -22.07 11.23
C LEU A 85 19.98 -22.52 10.73
N LEU A 86 20.55 -21.83 9.75
CA LEU A 86 21.92 -22.09 9.28
C LEU A 86 22.96 -21.78 10.36
N SER A 87 22.80 -20.68 11.10
CA SER A 87 23.73 -20.32 12.18
C SER A 87 23.73 -21.33 13.35
N LYS A 88 22.61 -22.00 13.55
CA LYS A 88 22.43 -23.05 14.58
C LYS A 88 22.71 -24.48 14.07
N ASN A 89 23.00 -24.64 12.78
CA ASN A 89 23.14 -25.95 12.12
C ASN A 89 21.91 -26.87 12.27
N ILE A 90 20.71 -26.27 12.27
CA ILE A 90 19.43 -26.99 12.36
C ILE A 90 18.56 -26.75 11.10
N PHE A 91 19.18 -26.33 9.99
CA PHE A 91 18.47 -26.22 8.71
C PHE A 91 17.99 -27.61 8.25
N PRO A 92 16.70 -27.77 7.83
CA PRO A 92 16.12 -29.09 7.57
C PRO A 92 16.85 -29.86 6.47
N ASP A 93 17.19 -31.13 6.74
CA ASP A 93 17.94 -31.99 5.81
C ASP A 93 17.24 -32.20 4.47
N GLN A 94 15.91 -32.23 4.47
CA GLN A 94 15.11 -32.33 3.23
C GLN A 94 15.34 -31.17 2.25
N PHE A 95 15.87 -30.04 2.72
CA PHE A 95 16.18 -28.84 1.90
C PHE A 95 17.70 -28.56 1.88
N LYS A 96 18.54 -29.53 2.16
CA LYS A 96 19.99 -29.37 2.26
C LYS A 96 20.64 -28.72 1.04
N GLU A 97 20.11 -28.94 -0.14
CA GLU A 97 20.58 -28.28 -1.37
C GLU A 97 20.41 -26.75 -1.34
N TRP A 98 19.52 -26.24 -0.49
CA TRP A 98 19.26 -24.82 -0.24
C TRP A 98 20.00 -24.29 0.99
N ALA A 99 20.83 -25.07 1.67
CA ALA A 99 21.53 -24.66 2.88
C ALA A 99 22.64 -23.61 2.61
N ASN A 100 22.29 -22.57 1.88
CA ASN A 100 23.16 -21.45 1.53
C ASN A 100 22.34 -20.14 1.54
N ALA A 101 22.72 -19.19 2.38
CA ALA A 101 22.01 -17.94 2.58
C ALA A 101 21.93 -17.07 1.31
N GLU A 102 22.98 -17.03 0.50
CA GLU A 102 23.00 -16.27 -0.75
C GLU A 102 22.07 -16.89 -1.79
N LYS A 103 22.13 -18.24 -1.92
CA LYS A 103 21.24 -18.98 -2.82
C LYS A 103 19.77 -18.78 -2.45
N ILE A 104 19.41 -18.85 -1.16
CA ILE A 104 18.04 -18.58 -0.71
C ILE A 104 17.63 -17.15 -1.05
N ARG A 105 18.48 -16.15 -0.74
CA ARG A 105 18.21 -14.75 -0.99
C ARG A 105 18.00 -14.42 -2.46
N ALA A 106 18.87 -14.94 -3.32
CA ALA A 106 18.80 -14.75 -4.77
C ALA A 106 17.53 -15.38 -5.39
N ASN A 107 16.97 -16.41 -4.75
CA ASN A 107 15.76 -17.10 -5.19
C ASN A 107 14.50 -16.72 -4.40
N SER A 108 14.58 -15.71 -3.53
CA SER A 108 13.43 -15.20 -2.77
C SER A 108 13.09 -13.78 -3.21
N GLN A 109 11.81 -13.46 -3.32
CA GLN A 109 11.35 -12.14 -3.69
C GLN A 109 10.07 -11.78 -2.94
N ASN A 110 9.97 -10.54 -2.46
CA ASN A 110 8.77 -10.02 -1.84
C ASN A 110 8.27 -8.78 -2.57
N LEU A 111 6.97 -8.68 -2.73
CA LEU A 111 6.30 -7.52 -3.26
C LEU A 111 5.17 -7.14 -2.30
N ASN A 112 5.13 -5.87 -1.90
CA ASN A 112 4.11 -5.34 -0.99
C ASN A 112 3.47 -4.10 -1.58
N ILE A 113 2.16 -4.13 -1.75
CA ILE A 113 1.36 -2.98 -2.19
C ILE A 113 0.44 -2.60 -1.04
N LYS A 114 0.52 -1.33 -0.62
CA LYS A 114 -0.24 -0.79 0.50
C LYS A 114 -1.15 0.34 0.04
N PRO A 115 -2.28 0.58 0.72
CA PRO A 115 -3.22 1.65 0.36
C PRO A 115 -2.60 3.05 0.31
N ASP A 116 -1.64 3.35 1.20
CA ASP A 116 -0.95 4.63 1.27
C ASP A 116 -0.12 4.95 0.01
N MET A 117 0.35 3.93 -0.71
CA MET A 117 1.13 4.10 -1.94
C MET A 117 0.34 4.73 -3.09
N PHE A 118 -0.98 4.55 -3.13
CA PHE A 118 -1.84 5.09 -4.20
C PHE A 118 -2.08 6.60 -4.08
N ASN A 119 -1.93 7.16 -2.89
CA ASN A 119 -2.22 8.57 -2.59
C ASN A 119 -0.96 9.42 -2.40
N GLN A 120 0.23 8.85 -2.59
CA GLN A 120 1.48 9.59 -2.44
C GLN A 120 1.63 10.62 -3.55
N LYS A 121 1.74 11.89 -3.16
CA LYS A 121 2.10 12.96 -4.10
C LYS A 121 3.56 12.80 -4.50
N GLN A 122 3.79 12.50 -5.75
CA GLN A 122 5.14 12.44 -6.28
C GLN A 122 5.66 13.85 -6.55
N ILE A 123 6.89 14.13 -6.13
CA ILE A 123 7.63 15.31 -6.59
C ILE A 123 7.96 15.04 -8.07
N PRO A 124 7.68 15.98 -9.01
CA PRO A 124 7.87 15.76 -10.44
C PRO A 124 9.35 15.82 -10.86
N LEU A 125 10.20 15.13 -10.12
CA LEU A 125 11.62 14.96 -10.36
C LEU A 125 11.98 13.51 -10.00
N PHE A 126 12.23 12.69 -11.01
CA PHE A 126 12.39 11.25 -10.88
C PHE A 126 13.85 10.86 -11.09
N THR A 127 14.38 10.07 -10.18
CA THR A 127 15.78 9.62 -10.23
C THR A 127 16.01 8.61 -11.34
N VAL A 128 17.12 8.75 -12.05
CA VAL A 128 17.59 7.79 -13.04
C VAL A 128 18.99 7.33 -12.65
N PHE A 129 19.14 6.03 -12.50
CA PHE A 129 20.41 5.41 -12.17
C PHE A 129 21.15 4.91 -13.42
N GLU A 130 22.46 4.77 -13.31
CA GLU A 130 23.22 3.95 -14.22
C GLU A 130 22.94 2.47 -13.94
N SER A 131 22.30 1.78 -14.89
CA SER A 131 21.87 0.37 -14.72
C SER A 131 23.04 -0.62 -14.73
N ARG A 132 24.22 -0.21 -15.27
CA ARG A 132 25.47 -0.98 -15.24
C ARG A 132 26.60 -0.17 -14.62
N PRO A 133 26.59 0.04 -13.29
CA PRO A 133 27.59 0.85 -12.63
C PRO A 133 28.97 0.19 -12.70
N LYS A 134 30.01 1.00 -12.92
CA LYS A 134 31.39 0.56 -13.10
C LYS A 134 31.92 -0.35 -11.97
N TYR A 135 31.45 -0.15 -10.75
CA TYR A 135 31.95 -0.87 -9.56
C TYR A 135 30.91 -1.85 -8.98
N LEU A 136 29.94 -2.29 -9.77
CA LEU A 136 28.86 -3.21 -9.36
C LEU A 136 28.04 -2.72 -8.13
N LYS A 137 28.12 -1.44 -7.80
CA LYS A 137 27.34 -0.80 -6.75
C LYS A 137 26.65 0.42 -7.30
N LEU A 138 25.38 0.55 -7.04
CA LEU A 138 24.63 1.76 -7.35
C LEU A 138 25.21 2.92 -6.52
N LYS A 139 25.59 3.98 -7.20
CA LYS A 139 25.98 5.21 -6.54
C LYS A 139 24.74 6.01 -6.16
N PHE A 140 24.91 6.98 -5.28
CA PHE A 140 23.89 7.99 -5.08
C PHE A 140 23.56 8.66 -6.41
N ASN A 141 22.29 9.02 -6.59
CA ASN A 141 21.78 9.52 -7.88
C ASN A 141 22.52 10.75 -8.35
N GLU A 142 23.11 10.68 -9.53
CA GLU A 142 23.71 11.82 -10.20
C GLU A 142 22.68 12.62 -11.01
N PHE A 143 21.58 11.96 -11.43
CA PHE A 143 20.62 12.55 -12.35
C PHE A 143 19.17 12.30 -11.93
N GLY A 144 18.33 13.29 -12.23
CA GLY A 144 16.90 13.18 -12.21
C GLY A 144 16.27 13.68 -13.49
N ILE A 145 15.11 13.17 -13.85
CA ILE A 145 14.33 13.60 -15.00
C ILE A 145 13.06 14.33 -14.55
N ARG A 146 12.70 15.34 -15.32
CA ARG A 146 11.41 16.05 -15.18
C ARG A 146 10.76 16.31 -16.52
N ASN A 147 9.45 16.58 -16.53
CA ASN A 147 8.78 17.05 -17.73
C ASN A 147 9.25 18.44 -18.15
N ALA A 148 9.40 18.62 -19.43
CA ALA A 148 9.56 19.90 -20.07
C ALA A 148 8.54 20.07 -21.19
N LYS A 149 8.39 21.30 -21.73
CA LYS A 149 7.39 21.61 -22.75
C LYS A 149 7.48 20.73 -24.00
N ASN A 150 8.70 20.37 -24.41
CA ASN A 150 8.98 19.63 -25.65
C ASN A 150 9.81 18.37 -25.41
N GLY A 151 9.66 17.73 -24.27
CA GLY A 151 10.46 16.54 -23.97
C GLY A 151 10.66 16.33 -22.47
N LEU A 152 11.72 15.62 -22.09
CA LEU A 152 12.18 15.53 -20.74
C LEU A 152 13.51 16.29 -20.55
N GLU A 153 13.74 16.77 -19.35
CA GLU A 153 14.98 17.42 -18.94
C GLU A 153 15.71 16.55 -17.91
N PHE A 154 17.04 16.40 -18.12
CA PHE A 154 17.93 15.84 -17.14
C PHE A 154 18.50 16.92 -16.23
N ILE A 155 18.33 16.75 -14.93
CA ILE A 155 18.94 17.61 -13.91
C ILE A 155 20.09 16.85 -13.25
N ASN A 156 21.28 17.44 -13.30
CA ASN A 156 22.41 16.92 -12.54
C ASN A 156 22.29 17.36 -11.08
N PHE A 157 22.26 16.43 -10.15
CA PHE A 157 22.03 16.70 -8.72
C PHE A 157 23.25 17.30 -8.00
N ASP A 158 24.46 17.07 -8.51
CA ASP A 158 25.67 17.65 -7.90
C ASP A 158 25.78 19.14 -8.21
N THR A 159 25.40 19.53 -9.45
CA THR A 159 25.50 20.92 -9.91
C THR A 159 24.19 21.69 -9.85
N LEU A 160 23.07 20.99 -9.64
CA LEU A 160 21.68 21.49 -9.72
C LEU A 160 21.36 22.18 -11.06
N LYS A 161 22.04 21.79 -12.13
CA LYS A 161 21.88 22.37 -13.47
C LYS A 161 21.28 21.37 -14.44
N LEU A 162 20.66 21.92 -15.48
CA LEU A 162 20.19 21.16 -16.64
C LEU A 162 21.40 20.56 -17.38
N ASP A 163 21.38 19.25 -17.59
CA ASP A 163 22.31 18.57 -18.50
C ASP A 163 21.66 18.47 -19.89
N GLN A 164 22.03 19.39 -20.77
CA GLN A 164 21.49 19.46 -22.13
C GLN A 164 21.86 18.22 -22.96
N ASN A 165 23.08 17.70 -22.80
CA ASN A 165 23.57 16.57 -23.58
C ASN A 165 22.78 15.29 -23.25
N MET A 166 22.61 15.01 -21.96
CA MET A 166 21.77 13.90 -21.51
C MET A 166 20.31 14.08 -21.94
N SER A 167 19.77 15.29 -21.79
CA SER A 167 18.39 15.58 -22.22
C SER A 167 18.18 15.28 -23.70
N ILE A 168 19.09 15.74 -24.58
CA ILE A 168 19.01 15.47 -26.02
C ILE A 168 19.08 13.98 -26.32
N LYS A 169 20.05 13.26 -25.76
CA LYS A 169 20.23 11.82 -25.99
C LYS A 169 19.00 11.00 -25.62
N PHE A 170 18.42 11.29 -24.44
CA PHE A 170 17.28 10.54 -23.94
C PHE A 170 15.99 10.90 -24.68
N ASN A 171 15.79 12.16 -25.06
CA ASN A 171 14.67 12.57 -25.91
C ASN A 171 14.74 11.92 -27.31
N GLN A 172 15.93 11.82 -27.89
CA GLN A 172 16.12 11.13 -29.17
C GLN A 172 15.81 9.64 -29.07
N ALA A 173 16.27 8.96 -28.01
CA ALA A 173 16.00 7.55 -27.81
C ALA A 173 14.49 7.27 -27.62
N LEU A 174 13.82 8.07 -26.81
CA LEU A 174 12.36 7.97 -26.58
C LEU A 174 11.58 8.25 -27.86
N SER A 175 11.90 9.32 -28.58
CA SER A 175 11.26 9.65 -29.87
C SER A 175 11.48 8.56 -30.91
N GLY A 176 12.72 8.00 -30.99
CA GLY A 176 13.05 6.90 -31.85
C GLY A 176 12.31 5.61 -31.54
N ALA A 177 11.93 5.39 -30.28
CA ALA A 177 11.08 4.29 -29.84
C ALA A 177 9.57 4.53 -30.08
N GLY A 178 9.18 5.74 -30.55
CA GLY A 178 7.78 6.12 -30.81
C GLY A 178 7.09 6.89 -29.68
N PHE A 179 7.78 7.17 -28.57
CA PHE A 179 7.24 7.89 -27.40
C PHE A 179 6.63 9.24 -27.75
N LYS A 180 5.48 9.56 -27.20
CA LYS A 180 4.76 10.84 -27.37
C LYS A 180 4.85 11.69 -26.12
N PHE A 181 5.57 12.80 -26.19
CA PHE A 181 5.69 13.76 -25.09
C PHE A 181 4.42 14.62 -24.93
N PRO A 182 4.18 15.12 -23.70
CA PRO A 182 4.92 14.92 -22.47
C PRO A 182 4.66 13.54 -21.85
N PHE A 183 5.49 13.10 -20.91
CA PHE A 183 5.12 11.93 -20.11
C PHE A 183 4.06 12.32 -19.06
N LYS A 184 3.10 11.43 -18.82
CA LYS A 184 2.06 11.60 -17.79
C LYS A 184 2.54 11.16 -16.41
N GLN A 185 3.27 10.05 -16.36
CA GLN A 185 3.67 9.39 -15.12
C GLN A 185 5.01 8.71 -15.26
N VAL A 186 5.74 8.59 -14.14
CA VAL A 186 6.98 7.82 -14.04
C VAL A 186 6.87 6.88 -12.86
N TYR A 187 7.24 5.62 -13.07
CA TYR A 187 7.38 4.62 -12.02
C TYR A 187 8.81 4.13 -11.98
N SER A 188 9.41 4.15 -10.80
CA SER A 188 10.80 3.72 -10.59
C SER A 188 10.98 3.26 -9.15
N ASN A 189 12.07 2.57 -8.88
CA ASN A 189 12.51 2.29 -7.52
C ASN A 189 13.73 3.17 -7.19
N PRO A 190 13.56 4.27 -6.44
CA PRO A 190 14.65 5.19 -6.12
C PRO A 190 15.63 4.68 -5.05
N ASN A 191 15.46 3.43 -4.57
CA ASN A 191 16.28 2.85 -3.51
C ASN A 191 17.69 2.46 -4.02
N THR A 192 18.73 2.94 -3.37
CA THR A 192 20.13 2.59 -3.69
C THR A 192 20.58 1.24 -3.11
N LYS A 193 19.79 0.63 -2.20
CA LYS A 193 20.09 -0.67 -1.59
C LYS A 193 19.65 -1.87 -2.44
N LYS A 194 19.06 -1.62 -3.61
CA LYS A 194 18.68 -2.66 -4.56
C LYS A 194 19.92 -3.30 -5.20
N PRO A 195 19.85 -4.56 -5.64
CA PRO A 195 21.04 -5.27 -6.17
C PRO A 195 21.55 -4.69 -7.51
N PHE A 196 20.66 -4.15 -8.32
CA PHE A 196 20.94 -3.49 -9.61
C PHE A 196 19.80 -2.53 -9.94
N ASP A 197 19.91 -1.78 -11.03
CA ASP A 197 18.86 -0.90 -11.54
C ASP A 197 18.31 -1.42 -12.85
N GLU A 198 16.99 -1.46 -12.97
CA GLU A 198 16.29 -1.79 -14.22
C GLU A 198 15.68 -0.55 -14.91
N GLY A 199 16.03 0.64 -14.44
CA GLY A 199 15.55 1.89 -15.03
C GLY A 199 14.17 2.32 -14.56
N VAL A 200 13.44 3.01 -15.43
CA VAL A 200 12.15 3.62 -15.12
C VAL A 200 11.10 3.27 -16.16
N PHE A 201 9.84 3.20 -15.74
CA PHE A 201 8.71 3.04 -16.64
C PHE A 201 8.01 4.39 -16.80
N LEU A 202 7.81 4.81 -18.03
CA LEU A 202 7.20 6.08 -18.41
C LEU A 202 5.87 5.84 -19.12
N ILE A 203 4.85 6.58 -18.74
CA ILE A 203 3.58 6.63 -19.47
C ILE A 203 3.60 7.86 -20.37
N ASP A 204 3.41 7.67 -21.66
CA ASP A 204 3.39 8.72 -22.64
C ASP A 204 2.03 9.44 -22.74
N ASP A 205 1.91 10.45 -23.58
CA ASP A 205 0.66 11.22 -23.79
C ASP A 205 -0.47 10.37 -24.39
N LYS A 206 -0.16 9.22 -24.99
CA LYS A 206 -1.14 8.30 -25.57
C LYS A 206 -1.42 7.07 -24.68
N ASP A 207 -1.02 7.13 -23.41
CA ASP A 207 -1.22 6.06 -22.44
C ASP A 207 -0.48 4.76 -22.81
N GLU A 208 0.63 4.86 -23.57
CA GLU A 208 1.51 3.73 -23.81
C GLU A 208 2.67 3.73 -22.81
N ILE A 209 3.06 2.54 -22.34
CA ILE A 209 4.11 2.39 -21.32
C ILE A 209 5.42 2.04 -22.00
N TYR A 210 6.45 2.82 -21.68
CA TYR A 210 7.81 2.65 -22.16
C TYR A 210 8.76 2.35 -21.02
N HIS A 211 9.73 1.48 -21.26
CA HIS A 211 10.81 1.19 -20.33
C HIS A 211 12.07 1.94 -20.77
N LEU A 212 12.59 2.81 -19.89
CA LEU A 212 13.76 3.65 -20.13
C LEU A 212 14.89 3.28 -19.18
N LYS A 213 16.05 2.94 -19.73
CA LYS A 213 17.29 2.66 -18.98
C LYS A 213 18.42 3.59 -19.37
N MET A 214 19.31 3.82 -18.43
CA MET A 214 20.63 4.40 -18.67
C MET A 214 21.68 3.31 -18.53
N VAL A 215 22.41 3.02 -19.59
CA VAL A 215 23.46 2.00 -19.61
C VAL A 215 24.72 2.61 -20.22
N GLU A 216 25.78 2.74 -19.43
CA GLU A 216 27.03 3.40 -19.85
C GLU A 216 26.80 4.80 -20.43
N SER A 217 25.95 5.58 -19.75
CA SER A 217 25.49 6.91 -20.17
C SER A 217 24.75 6.95 -21.52
N LYS A 218 24.28 5.80 -22.01
CA LYS A 218 23.43 5.68 -23.20
C LYS A 218 21.98 5.47 -22.79
N ALA A 219 21.08 6.09 -23.52
CA ALA A 219 19.64 5.88 -23.35
C ALA A 219 19.20 4.63 -24.10
N ILE A 220 18.48 3.75 -23.43
CA ILE A 220 17.78 2.61 -24.02
C ILE A 220 16.30 2.78 -23.71
N ALA A 221 15.48 3.02 -24.74
CA ALA A 221 14.04 3.16 -24.62
C ALA A 221 13.34 2.04 -25.40
N VAL A 222 12.45 1.32 -24.73
CA VAL A 222 11.73 0.17 -25.31
C VAL A 222 10.23 0.33 -25.07
N PRO A 223 9.38 0.26 -26.10
CA PRO A 223 7.93 0.15 -25.90
C PRO A 223 7.62 -1.20 -25.26
N THR A 224 6.83 -1.21 -24.18
CA THR A 224 6.49 -2.45 -23.48
C THR A 224 5.33 -3.20 -24.10
N GLY A 225 4.54 -2.55 -24.96
CA GLY A 225 3.28 -3.06 -25.49
C GLY A 225 2.11 -3.03 -24.47
N ILE A 226 2.37 -2.56 -23.25
CA ILE A 226 1.34 -2.40 -22.22
C ILE A 226 0.69 -1.03 -22.38
N LYS A 227 -0.67 -0.98 -22.33
CA LYS A 227 -1.44 0.25 -22.34
C LYS A 227 -1.92 0.63 -20.95
N ASN A 228 -1.96 1.94 -20.68
CA ASN A 228 -2.36 2.49 -19.39
C ASN A 228 -3.88 2.73 -19.27
N ASP A 229 -4.71 2.11 -20.09
CA ASP A 229 -6.16 2.39 -20.15
C ASP A 229 -6.88 2.33 -18.78
N SER A 230 -6.27 1.65 -17.81
CA SER A 230 -6.86 1.46 -16.48
C SER A 230 -5.82 1.31 -15.37
N VAL A 231 -4.55 1.60 -15.63
CA VAL A 231 -3.49 1.47 -14.62
C VAL A 231 -3.66 2.53 -13.54
N SER A 232 -3.89 2.10 -12.31
CA SER A 232 -3.98 2.98 -11.14
C SER A 232 -2.64 3.14 -10.42
N PHE A 233 -1.76 2.14 -10.51
CA PHE A 233 -0.47 2.13 -9.84
C PHE A 233 0.50 1.11 -10.43
N MET A 234 1.79 1.39 -10.37
CA MET A 234 2.85 0.42 -10.65
C MET A 234 3.89 0.45 -9.53
N LEU A 235 4.32 -0.72 -9.10
CA LEU A 235 5.43 -0.90 -8.17
C LEU A 235 6.58 -1.59 -8.88
N ILE A 236 7.70 -0.90 -9.01
CA ILE A 236 8.91 -1.46 -9.62
C ILE A 236 9.83 -2.00 -8.54
N THR A 237 10.30 -3.22 -8.74
CA THR A 237 11.22 -3.91 -7.82
C THR A 237 12.34 -4.58 -8.60
N GLU A 238 13.55 -4.50 -8.11
CA GLU A 238 14.69 -5.23 -8.67
C GLU A 238 15.09 -6.35 -7.72
N ASN A 239 15.19 -7.54 -8.28
CA ASN A 239 15.58 -8.74 -7.53
C ASN A 239 16.48 -9.64 -8.38
N GLU A 240 17.44 -10.30 -7.75
CA GLU A 240 18.40 -11.19 -8.42
C GLU A 240 17.74 -12.36 -9.15
N ARG A 241 16.54 -12.76 -8.71
CA ARG A 241 15.71 -13.79 -9.36
C ARG A 241 15.31 -13.42 -10.80
N LYS A 242 15.15 -12.11 -11.09
CA LYS A 242 14.80 -11.59 -12.43
C LYS A 242 13.56 -12.26 -13.06
N GLU A 243 12.53 -12.52 -12.29
CA GLU A 243 11.30 -13.14 -12.80
C GLU A 243 10.32 -12.07 -13.32
N PHE A 244 10.25 -10.92 -12.63
CA PHE A 244 9.40 -9.79 -13.02
C PHE A 244 10.03 -8.45 -12.61
N TYR A 245 9.74 -7.39 -13.37
CA TYR A 245 10.15 -6.01 -13.08
C TYR A 245 9.40 -5.38 -11.91
N GLY A 246 8.20 -5.87 -11.62
CA GLY A 246 7.32 -5.33 -10.61
C GLY A 246 5.89 -5.77 -10.82
N ALA A 247 4.97 -5.04 -10.22
CA ALA A 247 3.54 -5.25 -10.37
C ALA A 247 2.83 -4.00 -10.87
N LEU A 248 1.77 -4.23 -11.61
CA LEU A 248 0.81 -3.25 -12.10
C LEU A 248 -0.54 -3.52 -11.42
N VAL A 249 -1.22 -2.47 -10.99
CA VAL A 249 -2.57 -2.53 -10.44
C VAL A 249 -3.51 -1.80 -11.38
N ASP A 250 -4.52 -2.49 -11.85
CA ASP A 250 -5.58 -1.94 -12.68
C ASP A 250 -6.97 -2.26 -12.10
N LYS A 251 -8.02 -2.01 -12.86
CA LYS A 251 -9.41 -2.31 -12.48
C LYS A 251 -9.68 -3.81 -12.27
N ASP A 252 -8.88 -4.67 -12.90
CA ASP A 252 -9.06 -6.13 -12.90
C ASP A 252 -8.22 -6.78 -11.77
N GLY A 253 -7.33 -6.02 -11.10
CA GLY A 253 -6.55 -6.49 -9.97
C GLY A 253 -5.05 -6.23 -10.09
N VAL A 254 -4.25 -7.17 -9.60
CA VAL A 254 -2.78 -7.08 -9.55
C VAL A 254 -2.18 -8.01 -10.61
N LYS A 255 -1.27 -7.47 -11.41
CA LYS A 255 -0.56 -8.20 -12.47
C LYS A 255 0.93 -8.01 -12.34
N LEU A 256 1.73 -9.05 -12.53
CA LEU A 256 3.19 -8.94 -12.62
C LEU A 256 3.61 -8.54 -14.03
N ILE A 257 4.65 -7.74 -14.14
CA ILE A 257 5.31 -7.38 -15.39
C ILE A 257 6.53 -8.30 -15.57
N SER A 258 6.37 -9.36 -16.34
CA SER A 258 7.41 -10.37 -16.53
C SER A 258 8.64 -9.81 -17.27
N TYR A 259 9.83 -10.36 -16.98
CA TYR A 259 11.03 -10.16 -17.80
C TYR A 259 10.88 -10.78 -19.21
N ASP A 260 9.95 -11.73 -19.38
CA ASP A 260 9.63 -12.31 -20.69
C ASP A 260 8.77 -11.33 -21.51
N ASN A 261 9.45 -10.43 -22.21
CA ASN A 261 8.87 -9.44 -23.13
C ASN A 261 7.70 -8.63 -22.53
N TYR A 262 7.81 -8.24 -21.26
CA TYR A 262 6.80 -7.46 -20.51
C TYR A 262 5.41 -8.11 -20.43
N ARG A 263 5.33 -9.43 -20.64
CA ARG A 263 4.08 -10.16 -20.52
C ARG A 263 3.47 -9.96 -19.14
N LEU A 264 2.18 -9.61 -19.11
CA LEU A 264 1.45 -9.50 -17.86
C LEU A 264 1.02 -10.89 -17.36
N ILE A 265 1.20 -11.12 -16.06
CA ILE A 265 0.79 -12.33 -15.36
C ILE A 265 -0.23 -11.92 -14.31
N ASP A 266 -1.48 -12.36 -14.47
CA ASP A 266 -2.53 -12.07 -13.51
C ASP A 266 -2.28 -12.79 -12.19
N LEU A 267 -2.42 -12.07 -11.09
CA LEU A 267 -2.40 -12.64 -9.75
C LEU A 267 -3.82 -12.72 -9.18
N VAL A 268 -4.06 -13.71 -8.32
CA VAL A 268 -5.29 -13.79 -7.56
C VAL A 268 -5.50 -12.47 -6.78
N SER A 269 -6.63 -11.83 -7.03
CA SER A 269 -6.96 -10.51 -6.47
C SER A 269 -8.40 -10.50 -5.93
N ASP A 270 -8.93 -11.66 -5.56
CA ASP A 270 -10.27 -11.82 -4.99
C ASP A 270 -10.42 -10.90 -3.77
N ASP A 271 -11.40 -10.02 -3.78
CA ASP A 271 -11.67 -9.04 -2.71
C ASP A 271 -10.55 -8.00 -2.46
N TYR A 272 -9.55 -7.91 -3.33
CA TYR A 272 -8.54 -6.87 -3.22
C TYR A 272 -9.13 -5.49 -3.58
N ARG A 273 -9.01 -4.56 -2.65
CA ARG A 273 -9.42 -3.16 -2.82
C ARG A 273 -8.21 -2.25 -2.60
N PRO A 274 -7.66 -1.61 -3.63
CA PRO A 274 -6.43 -0.82 -3.53
C PRO A 274 -6.42 0.22 -2.41
N GLN A 275 -7.59 0.83 -2.13
CA GLN A 275 -7.72 1.89 -1.13
C GLN A 275 -7.78 1.41 0.33
N SER A 276 -8.05 0.12 0.57
CA SER A 276 -8.26 -0.41 1.92
C SER A 276 -7.56 -1.74 2.20
N SER A 277 -7.08 -2.45 1.16
CA SER A 277 -6.44 -3.73 1.33
C SER A 277 -4.93 -3.65 1.12
N LYS A 278 -4.16 -4.41 1.91
CA LYS A 278 -2.75 -4.68 1.63
C LYS A 278 -2.65 -5.93 0.77
N PHE A 279 -1.81 -5.88 -0.25
CA PHE A 279 -1.48 -7.02 -1.10
C PHE A 279 -0.01 -7.36 -0.92
N GLN A 280 0.29 -8.62 -0.68
CA GLN A 280 1.66 -9.09 -0.59
C GLN A 280 1.83 -10.36 -1.42
N LEU A 281 2.88 -10.41 -2.24
CA LEU A 281 3.39 -11.62 -2.85
C LEU A 281 4.73 -11.96 -2.18
N ALA A 282 4.81 -13.13 -1.58
CA ALA A 282 6.03 -13.69 -1.01
C ALA A 282 6.46 -14.90 -1.83
N ILE A 283 7.68 -14.86 -2.36
CA ILE A 283 8.28 -15.96 -3.12
C ILE A 283 9.48 -16.46 -2.34
N THR A 284 9.51 -17.75 -2.06
CA THR A 284 10.66 -18.50 -1.57
C THR A 284 11.24 -19.34 -2.72
N PRO A 285 12.36 -20.04 -2.52
CA PRO A 285 12.84 -20.99 -3.52
C PRO A 285 11.83 -22.05 -3.95
N LEU A 286 10.89 -22.43 -3.07
CA LEU A 286 9.98 -23.56 -3.29
C LEU A 286 8.49 -23.20 -3.22
N SER A 287 8.14 -21.98 -2.87
CA SER A 287 6.73 -21.58 -2.78
C SER A 287 6.49 -20.14 -3.23
N LYS A 288 5.27 -19.87 -3.70
CA LYS A 288 4.76 -18.55 -4.01
C LYS A 288 3.43 -18.37 -3.28
N VAL A 289 3.31 -17.30 -2.49
CA VAL A 289 2.13 -17.03 -1.67
C VAL A 289 1.68 -15.60 -1.86
N VAL A 290 0.41 -15.42 -2.21
CA VAL A 290 -0.27 -14.12 -2.16
C VAL A 290 -1.03 -14.02 -0.86
N THR A 291 -0.91 -12.89 -0.17
CA THR A 291 -1.79 -12.55 0.96
C THR A 291 -2.50 -11.23 0.70
N ILE A 292 -3.79 -11.19 1.01
CA ILE A 292 -4.65 -10.00 0.92
C ILE A 292 -5.20 -9.74 2.32
N GLU A 293 -4.77 -8.64 2.93
CA GLU A 293 -5.24 -8.21 4.25
C GLU A 293 -6.18 -7.02 4.08
N ASN A 294 -7.36 -7.11 4.69
CA ASN A 294 -8.32 -6.02 4.80
C ASN A 294 -8.87 -5.94 6.24
N ASP A 295 -9.88 -5.11 6.46
CA ASP A 295 -10.45 -4.92 7.80
C ASP A 295 -11.24 -6.14 8.32
N ALA A 296 -11.65 -7.06 7.45
CA ALA A 296 -12.36 -8.28 7.82
C ALA A 296 -11.42 -9.45 8.19
N GLY A 297 -10.19 -9.45 7.67
CA GLY A 297 -9.26 -10.54 7.90
C GLY A 297 -8.10 -10.59 6.92
N VAL A 298 -7.48 -11.74 6.82
CA VAL A 298 -6.37 -12.04 5.90
C VAL A 298 -6.70 -13.29 5.10
N LYS A 299 -6.65 -13.17 3.77
CA LYS A 299 -6.72 -14.31 2.85
C LYS A 299 -5.32 -14.62 2.34
N ALA A 300 -4.97 -15.90 2.28
CA ALA A 300 -3.72 -16.37 1.73
C ALA A 300 -3.96 -17.41 0.63
N PHE A 301 -3.15 -17.35 -0.41
CA PHE A 301 -3.26 -18.20 -1.60
C PHE A 301 -1.88 -18.75 -1.93
N LYS A 302 -1.73 -20.08 -1.90
CA LYS A 302 -0.55 -20.75 -2.46
C LYS A 302 -0.69 -20.80 -3.96
N LEU A 303 0.39 -20.50 -4.67
CA LEU A 303 0.42 -20.50 -6.13
C LEU A 303 1.40 -21.56 -6.66
N ASP A 304 1.11 -22.10 -7.84
CA ASP A 304 2.04 -22.91 -8.62
C ASP A 304 3.07 -22.03 -9.38
N ASP A 305 3.93 -22.68 -10.16
CA ASP A 305 4.93 -21.98 -10.97
C ASP A 305 4.33 -21.07 -12.05
N ASN A 306 3.10 -21.35 -12.48
CA ASN A 306 2.34 -20.55 -13.42
C ASN A 306 1.45 -19.49 -12.76
N TYR A 307 1.64 -19.24 -11.46
CA TYR A 307 0.86 -18.30 -10.64
C TYR A 307 -0.63 -18.67 -10.50
N ARG A 308 -1.01 -19.95 -10.68
CA ARG A 308 -2.37 -20.44 -10.45
C ARG A 308 -2.53 -20.86 -8.99
N VAL A 309 -3.69 -20.58 -8.43
CA VAL A 309 -4.00 -20.94 -7.05
C VAL A 309 -4.10 -22.45 -6.89
N THR A 310 -3.32 -23.01 -5.98
CA THR A 310 -3.32 -24.44 -5.62
C THR A 310 -3.92 -24.71 -4.25
N ASP A 311 -3.83 -23.75 -3.33
CA ASP A 311 -4.39 -23.86 -1.98
C ASP A 311 -4.82 -22.47 -1.45
N ARG A 312 -5.76 -22.45 -0.50
CA ARG A 312 -6.34 -21.24 0.08
C ARG A 312 -6.46 -21.35 1.58
N PHE A 313 -6.27 -20.22 2.25
CA PHE A 313 -6.46 -20.14 3.69
C PHE A 313 -7.01 -18.75 4.04
N GLU A 314 -7.90 -18.68 5.03
CA GLU A 314 -8.51 -17.45 5.48
C GLU A 314 -8.49 -17.35 7.01
N TYR A 315 -8.15 -16.20 7.51
CA TYR A 315 -8.26 -15.84 8.91
C TYR A 315 -9.17 -14.61 9.05
N VAL A 316 -10.29 -14.77 9.76
CA VAL A 316 -11.28 -13.71 9.99
C VAL A 316 -11.01 -13.03 11.33
N PHE A 317 -11.06 -11.71 11.39
CA PHE A 317 -10.89 -10.94 12.63
C PHE A 317 -12.20 -10.90 13.42
N ASP A 318 -12.23 -11.46 14.63
CA ASP A 318 -13.46 -11.67 15.42
C ASP A 318 -14.18 -10.41 15.93
N SER A 319 -13.55 -9.24 16.01
CA SER A 319 -14.13 -8.08 16.72
C SER A 319 -14.11 -6.76 15.97
N TYR A 320 -13.42 -6.69 14.82
CA TYR A 320 -13.28 -5.43 14.09
C TYR A 320 -14.60 -4.87 13.52
N GLY A 321 -15.54 -5.76 13.15
CA GLY A 321 -16.82 -5.38 12.56
C GLY A 321 -17.81 -4.71 13.50
N GLN A 322 -17.76 -4.97 14.81
CA GLN A 322 -18.73 -4.40 15.75
C GLN A 322 -18.43 -2.94 16.09
N TYR A 323 -17.18 -2.63 16.44
CA TYR A 323 -16.79 -1.25 16.73
C TYR A 323 -16.92 -0.34 15.50
N GLU A 324 -16.41 -0.76 14.34
CA GLU A 324 -16.55 0.00 13.10
C GLU A 324 -18.02 0.18 12.68
N SER A 325 -18.86 -0.82 12.90
CA SER A 325 -20.31 -0.69 12.67
C SER A 325 -20.94 0.35 13.58
N ILE A 326 -20.58 0.36 14.87
CA ILE A 326 -21.07 1.36 15.85
C ILE A 326 -20.50 2.74 15.50
N LYS A 327 -19.22 2.82 15.16
CA LYS A 327 -18.53 4.06 14.76
C LYS A 327 -19.19 4.69 13.53
N SER A 328 -19.43 3.90 12.48
CA SER A 328 -20.10 4.37 11.27
C SER A 328 -21.59 4.73 11.48
N MET A 329 -22.22 4.21 12.52
CA MET A 329 -23.58 4.59 12.92
C MET A 329 -23.60 5.91 13.68
N LEU A 330 -22.64 6.15 14.57
CA LEU A 330 -22.59 7.33 15.42
C LEU A 330 -21.97 8.54 14.72
N PHE A 331 -20.95 8.34 13.92
CA PHE A 331 -20.17 9.40 13.29
C PHE A 331 -20.47 9.48 11.79
N ALA A 332 -21.03 10.60 11.34
CA ALA A 332 -21.36 10.82 9.93
C ALA A 332 -20.10 11.09 9.08
N PHE A 333 -19.04 11.62 9.69
CA PHE A 333 -17.76 11.91 9.06
C PHE A 333 -16.62 11.89 10.09
N GLU A 334 -15.41 11.81 9.60
CA GLU A 334 -14.19 11.82 10.41
C GLU A 334 -13.16 12.76 9.79
N ILE A 335 -12.47 13.52 10.62
CA ILE A 335 -11.35 14.36 10.20
C ILE A 335 -10.07 13.62 10.54
N LYS A 336 -9.43 13.01 9.54
CA LYS A 336 -8.19 12.26 9.72
C LYS A 336 -6.98 13.13 9.36
N LYS A 337 -5.91 12.94 10.12
CA LYS A 337 -4.60 13.44 9.73
C LYS A 337 -4.04 12.51 8.65
N GLU A 338 -3.75 13.05 7.48
CA GLU A 338 -3.03 12.34 6.44
C GLU A 338 -1.54 12.29 6.79
N ASP A 339 -0.80 11.29 6.33
CA ASP A 339 0.65 11.23 6.49
C ASP A 339 1.28 12.51 5.93
N GLY A 340 1.88 13.30 6.82
CA GLY A 340 2.28 14.68 6.58
C GLY A 340 1.55 15.65 7.51
N TYR A 341 1.50 16.92 7.15
CA TYR A 341 0.91 17.99 7.98
C TYR A 341 -0.52 18.39 7.56
N ALA A 342 -1.11 17.68 6.59
CA ALA A 342 -2.45 17.99 6.08
C ALA A 342 -3.53 17.16 6.80
N TYR A 343 -4.66 17.80 7.11
CA TYR A 343 -5.86 17.13 7.55
C TYR A 343 -6.75 16.84 6.35
N LYS A 344 -7.22 15.60 6.24
CA LYS A 344 -8.16 15.18 5.20
C LYS A 344 -9.54 15.00 5.79
N PHE A 345 -10.53 15.57 5.12
CA PHE A 345 -11.92 15.38 5.48
C PHE A 345 -12.41 14.08 4.81
N GLY A 346 -12.67 13.06 5.61
CA GLY A 346 -13.21 11.77 5.14
C GLY A 346 -14.65 11.62 5.55
N PHE A 347 -15.50 11.20 4.62
CA PHE A 347 -16.84 10.75 4.96
C PHE A 347 -16.79 9.23 5.19
N PHE A 348 -17.45 8.75 6.23
CA PHE A 348 -17.76 7.34 6.34
C PHE A 348 -18.67 6.94 5.16
N GLU A 349 -18.61 5.67 4.74
CA GLU A 349 -19.57 5.15 3.79
C GLU A 349 -20.97 5.49 4.27
N PHE A 350 -21.80 6.07 3.39
CA PHE A 350 -23.13 6.52 3.74
C PHE A 350 -23.95 5.38 4.35
N SER A 351 -24.17 5.47 5.65
CA SER A 351 -24.96 4.50 6.40
C SER A 351 -26.35 5.08 6.63
N SER A 352 -27.39 4.36 6.21
CA SER A 352 -28.79 4.69 6.59
C SER A 352 -28.96 4.78 8.09
N LYS A 353 -28.17 4.05 8.88
CA LYS A 353 -28.15 4.08 10.34
C LYS A 353 -27.62 5.42 10.88
N ALA A 354 -26.56 5.99 10.28
CA ALA A 354 -26.03 7.30 10.67
C ALA A 354 -27.05 8.42 10.38
N LEU A 355 -27.72 8.36 9.23
CA LEU A 355 -28.81 9.30 8.92
C LEU A 355 -29.95 9.22 9.95
N PHE A 356 -30.32 8.02 10.36
CA PHE A 356 -31.35 7.81 11.37
C PHE A 356 -30.96 8.42 12.73
N VAL A 357 -29.72 8.23 13.18
CA VAL A 357 -29.21 8.86 14.40
C VAL A 357 -29.19 10.38 14.28
N ASN A 358 -28.77 10.93 13.13
CA ASN A 358 -28.78 12.38 12.90
C ASN A 358 -30.23 12.96 12.97
N ILE A 359 -31.20 12.27 12.40
CA ILE A 359 -32.60 12.67 12.45
C ILE A 359 -33.11 12.66 13.89
N ILE A 360 -32.80 11.65 14.69
CA ILE A 360 -33.18 11.60 16.11
C ILE A 360 -32.57 12.77 16.86
N CYS A 361 -31.27 13.03 16.69
CA CYS A 361 -30.58 14.17 17.30
C CYS A 361 -31.22 15.50 16.89
N PHE A 362 -31.56 15.67 15.60
CA PHE A 362 -32.24 16.85 15.06
C PHE A 362 -33.59 17.07 15.70
N ILE A 363 -34.41 16.04 15.77
CA ILE A 363 -35.76 16.11 16.39
C ILE A 363 -35.62 16.54 17.85
N PHE A 364 -34.75 15.90 18.62
CA PHE A 364 -34.53 16.21 20.02
C PHE A 364 -34.12 17.67 20.26
N ILE A 365 -33.10 18.16 19.50
CA ILE A 365 -32.63 19.55 19.62
C ILE A 365 -33.71 20.54 19.24
N THR A 366 -34.48 20.28 18.18
CA THR A 366 -35.57 21.14 17.74
C THR A 366 -36.64 21.29 18.82
N PHE A 367 -36.99 20.21 19.49
CA PHE A 367 -37.96 20.25 20.62
C PHE A 367 -37.39 20.93 21.86
N ARG A 368 -36.09 20.71 22.19
CA ARG A 368 -35.44 21.22 23.41
C ARG A 368 -35.22 22.73 23.36
N PHE A 369 -34.89 23.29 22.20
CA PHE A 369 -34.49 24.70 22.01
C PHE A 369 -35.58 25.52 21.25
N ARG A 370 -36.84 25.27 21.50
CA ARG A 370 -38.00 25.80 20.74
C ARG A 370 -38.10 27.32 20.63
N LYS A 371 -37.47 28.12 21.53
CA LYS A 371 -37.69 29.57 21.60
C LYS A 371 -36.58 30.45 21.03
N ASP A 372 -35.32 30.01 21.03
CA ASP A 372 -34.19 30.83 20.56
C ASP A 372 -33.16 29.98 19.87
N ARG A 373 -32.80 30.27 18.60
CA ARG A 373 -31.76 29.65 17.82
C ARG A 373 -32.00 28.24 17.32
N ALA A 374 -33.22 27.77 17.39
CA ALA A 374 -33.57 26.41 16.99
C ALA A 374 -33.13 26.11 15.56
N ILE A 375 -33.25 27.07 14.63
CA ILE A 375 -32.99 26.82 13.20
C ILE A 375 -31.51 26.52 12.94
N LEU A 376 -30.57 27.38 13.36
CA LEU A 376 -29.14 27.18 13.11
C LEU A 376 -28.62 25.93 13.81
N ARG A 377 -28.94 25.76 15.09
CA ARG A 377 -28.52 24.58 15.88
C ARG A 377 -29.09 23.30 15.31
N SER A 378 -30.37 23.27 14.97
CA SER A 378 -31.02 22.10 14.38
C SER A 378 -30.42 21.75 13.02
N PHE A 379 -30.15 22.76 12.17
CA PHE A 379 -29.52 22.54 10.87
C PHE A 379 -28.10 21.97 11.00
N VAL A 380 -27.28 22.53 11.88
CA VAL A 380 -25.93 22.00 12.15
C VAL A 380 -25.99 20.57 12.70
N VAL A 381 -26.92 20.28 13.62
CA VAL A 381 -27.09 18.93 14.17
C VAL A 381 -27.54 17.95 13.08
N LEU A 382 -28.42 18.33 12.17
CA LEU A 382 -28.83 17.50 11.04
C LEU A 382 -27.63 17.11 10.16
N LEU A 383 -26.71 18.05 9.92
CA LEU A 383 -25.52 17.82 9.10
C LEU A 383 -24.41 17.06 9.83
N THR A 384 -24.23 17.32 11.13
CA THR A 384 -23.08 16.83 11.91
C THR A 384 -23.43 15.73 12.92
N GLY A 385 -24.72 15.41 13.06
CA GLY A 385 -25.19 14.36 13.94
C GLY A 385 -24.81 14.56 15.39
N ILE A 386 -24.19 13.56 15.99
CA ILE A 386 -23.81 13.54 17.40
C ILE A 386 -22.86 14.68 17.78
N TYR A 387 -22.03 15.18 16.86
CA TYR A 387 -21.10 16.27 17.13
C TYR A 387 -21.82 17.57 17.47
N GLY A 388 -22.73 18.00 16.59
CA GLY A 388 -23.57 19.16 16.83
C GLY A 388 -24.53 18.96 17.99
N PHE A 389 -25.02 17.74 18.21
CA PHE A 389 -25.86 17.41 19.34
C PHE A 389 -25.15 17.68 20.66
N ILE A 390 -23.95 17.14 20.88
CA ILE A 390 -23.15 17.39 22.08
C ILE A 390 -22.80 18.88 22.22
N ALA A 391 -22.36 19.52 21.12
CA ALA A 391 -22.03 20.93 21.10
C ALA A 391 -23.19 21.84 21.53
N ALA A 392 -24.44 21.46 21.19
CA ALA A 392 -25.61 22.25 21.53
C ALA A 392 -25.88 22.33 23.03
N PHE A 393 -25.35 21.40 23.84
CA PHE A 393 -25.43 21.44 25.30
C PHE A 393 -24.24 22.17 25.93
N LEU A 394 -23.10 22.28 25.24
CA LEU A 394 -21.90 22.91 25.75
C LEU A 394 -21.77 24.39 25.39
N ALA A 395 -22.48 24.86 24.34
CA ALA A 395 -22.49 26.24 23.84
C ALA A 395 -23.75 27.01 24.31
#